data_79eb921dac27ef77b33aa582f00df87f
#
_entry.id   79eb921dac27ef77b33aa582f00df87f
#
_cell.length_a   1.000
_cell.length_b   1.000
_cell.length_c   1.000
_cell.angle_alpha   90.00
_cell.angle_beta   90.00
_cell.angle_gamma   90.00
#
_symmetry.space_group_name_H-M   'P 1'
#
loop_
_entity.id
_entity.type
_entity.pdbx_description
1 polymer ?
#
loop_
_entity_poly.entity_id
_entity_poly.type
_entity_poly.pdbx_seq_one_letter_code
_entity_poly.pdbx_strand_id
1 'polypeptide(L)'
;TINNKVIAWQTPVKEGYAKVIADMASIQDLLKVTKLSTADRAQVQLYAEEARLNAAKIKDDGSWGVHAPKFAKQLVDEATTYTTQALAILNAANKTAKK
;
A
#
# COMPACT_ATOMS: atom_id res chain seq x y z
N THR A 1 -18.09 25.27 2.83
CA THR A 1 -19.29 24.45 3.03
C THR A 1 -18.95 23.07 3.59
N ILE A 2 -19.93 22.40 4.16
CA ILE A 2 -19.76 21.05 4.71
C ILE A 2 -19.32 20.07 3.61
N ASN A 3 -19.91 20.16 2.42
CA ASN A 3 -19.57 19.29 1.31
C ASN A 3 -18.10 19.43 0.88
N ASN A 4 -17.57 20.63 0.86
CA ASN A 4 -16.17 20.86 0.53
C ASN A 4 -15.23 20.24 1.57
N LYS A 5 -15.60 20.29 2.84
CA LYS A 5 -14.81 19.64 3.90
C LYS A 5 -14.82 18.12 3.77
N VAL A 6 -15.98 17.53 3.46
CA VAL A 6 -16.09 16.08 3.26
C VAL A 6 -15.20 15.66 2.09
N ILE A 7 -15.24 16.36 0.97
CA ILE A 7 -14.39 16.07 -0.19
C ILE A 7 -12.92 16.21 0.18
N ALA A 8 -12.56 17.25 0.93
CA ALA A 8 -11.16 17.48 1.34
C ALA A 8 -10.61 16.32 2.20
N TRP A 9 -11.44 15.70 3.05
CA TRP A 9 -11.04 14.55 3.84
C TRP A 9 -10.94 13.27 3.01
N GLN A 10 -11.90 13.07 2.08
CA GLN A 10 -12.00 11.83 1.32
C GLN A 10 -10.96 11.71 0.21
N THR A 11 -10.63 12.82 -0.47
CA THR A 11 -9.76 12.79 -1.65
C THR A 11 -8.37 12.21 -1.34
N PRO A 12 -7.64 12.69 -0.30
CA PRO A 12 -6.33 12.11 0.01
C PRO A 12 -6.42 10.62 0.38
N VAL A 13 -7.45 10.22 1.11
CA VAL A 13 -7.63 8.81 1.51
C VAL A 13 -7.90 7.94 0.28
N LYS A 14 -8.78 8.38 -0.62
CA LYS A 14 -9.09 7.66 -1.86
C LYS A 14 -7.88 7.55 -2.78
N GLU A 15 -7.14 8.64 -2.94
CA GLU A 15 -5.93 8.64 -3.77
C GLU A 15 -4.86 7.73 -3.19
N GLY A 16 -4.64 7.80 -1.88
CA GLY A 16 -3.68 6.94 -1.20
C GLY A 16 -4.07 5.47 -1.27
N TYR A 17 -5.35 5.17 -1.09
CA TYR A 17 -5.88 3.82 -1.24
C TYR A 17 -5.63 3.29 -2.66
N ALA A 18 -5.97 4.09 -3.67
CA ALA A 18 -5.77 3.68 -5.08
C ALA A 18 -4.30 3.40 -5.38
N LYS A 19 -3.39 4.24 -4.85
CA LYS A 19 -1.95 4.03 -5.01
C LYS A 19 -1.51 2.74 -4.34
N VAL A 20 -1.96 2.47 -3.12
CA VAL A 20 -1.64 1.23 -2.40
C VAL A 20 -2.10 0.01 -3.20
N ILE A 21 -3.32 0.04 -3.73
CA ILE A 21 -3.86 -1.07 -4.53
C ILE A 21 -3.01 -1.28 -5.79
N ALA A 22 -2.64 -0.20 -6.48
CA ALA A 22 -1.78 -0.28 -7.68
C ALA A 22 -0.40 -0.85 -7.33
N ASP A 23 0.19 -0.38 -6.23
CA ASP A 23 1.50 -0.85 -5.77
C ASP A 23 1.45 -2.33 -5.35
N MET A 24 0.36 -2.76 -4.71
CA MET A 24 0.16 -4.17 -4.35
C MET A 24 0.09 -5.06 -5.58
N ALA A 25 -0.59 -4.62 -6.64
CA ALA A 25 -0.63 -5.35 -7.90
C ALA A 25 0.77 -5.46 -8.52
N SER A 26 1.54 -4.37 -8.50
CA SER A 26 2.93 -4.37 -8.98
C SER A 26 3.80 -5.33 -8.17
N ILE A 27 3.64 -5.36 -6.86
CA ILE A 27 4.37 -6.28 -5.97
C ILE A 27 4.08 -7.73 -6.36
N GLN A 28 2.82 -8.09 -6.56
CA GLN A 28 2.44 -9.44 -6.95
C GLN A 28 3.04 -9.83 -8.29
N ASP A 29 2.99 -8.93 -9.27
CA ASP A 29 3.58 -9.17 -10.58
C ASP A 29 5.09 -9.36 -10.50
N LEU A 30 5.78 -8.50 -9.74
CA LEU A 30 7.24 -8.60 -9.56
C LEU A 30 7.64 -9.86 -8.79
N LEU A 31 6.83 -10.29 -7.82
CA LEU A 31 7.09 -11.54 -7.08
C LEU A 31 7.15 -12.76 -8.01
N LYS A 32 6.37 -12.74 -9.10
CA LYS A 32 6.33 -13.84 -10.06
C LYS A 32 7.60 -13.94 -10.89
N VAL A 33 8.26 -12.80 -11.14
CA VAL A 33 9.37 -12.73 -12.10
C VAL A 33 10.70 -12.38 -11.46
N THR A 34 10.72 -12.01 -10.19
CA THR A 34 11.93 -11.59 -9.48
C THR A 34 12.51 -12.75 -8.68
N LYS A 35 13.79 -13.00 -8.86
CA LYS A 35 14.49 -14.02 -8.09
C LYS A 35 14.92 -13.43 -6.75
N LEU A 36 14.34 -13.93 -5.67
CA LEU A 36 14.58 -13.47 -4.32
C LEU A 36 15.09 -14.61 -3.45
N SER A 37 15.92 -14.26 -2.45
CA SER A 37 16.21 -15.20 -1.38
C SER A 37 14.93 -15.55 -0.63
N THR A 38 14.95 -16.67 0.09
CA THR A 38 13.82 -17.08 0.91
C THR A 38 13.46 -16.00 1.94
N ALA A 39 14.48 -15.38 2.56
CA ALA A 39 14.26 -14.33 3.55
C ALA A 39 13.63 -13.08 2.94
N ASP A 40 14.13 -12.64 1.79
CA ASP A 40 13.59 -11.45 1.12
C ASP A 40 12.17 -11.70 0.62
N ARG A 41 11.90 -12.88 0.08
CA ARG A 41 10.55 -13.23 -0.36
C ARG A 41 9.56 -13.20 0.79
N ALA A 42 9.94 -13.78 1.94
CA ALA A 42 9.10 -13.77 3.13
C ALA A 42 8.84 -12.33 3.61
N GLN A 43 9.85 -11.48 3.55
CA GLN A 43 9.72 -10.09 3.97
C GLN A 43 8.78 -9.31 3.05
N VAL A 44 8.91 -9.50 1.72
CA VAL A 44 8.04 -8.85 0.74
C VAL A 44 6.59 -9.31 0.95
N GLN A 45 6.39 -10.62 1.15
CA GLN A 45 5.05 -11.17 1.37
C GLN A 45 4.43 -10.62 2.65
N LEU A 46 5.22 -10.44 3.71
CA LEU A 46 4.75 -9.87 4.96
C LEU A 46 4.29 -8.41 4.75
N TYR A 47 5.12 -7.60 4.09
CA TYR A 47 4.77 -6.21 3.81
C TYR A 47 3.51 -6.12 2.94
N ALA A 48 3.40 -6.98 1.92
CA ALA A 48 2.23 -7.01 1.06
C ALA A 48 0.96 -7.37 1.84
N GLU A 49 1.05 -8.33 2.76
CA GLU A 49 -0.08 -8.73 3.59
C GLU A 49 -0.50 -7.63 4.56
N GLU A 50 0.46 -6.95 5.17
CA GLU A 50 0.17 -5.82 6.08
C GLU A 50 -0.51 -4.67 5.32
N ALA A 51 -0.03 -4.37 4.11
CA ALA A 51 -0.64 -3.35 3.27
C ALA A 51 -2.07 -3.75 2.89
N ARG A 52 -2.28 -5.02 2.56
CA ARG A 52 -3.60 -5.54 2.21
C ARG A 52 -4.59 -5.40 3.37
N LEU A 53 -4.15 -5.72 4.57
CA LEU A 53 -5.00 -5.62 5.77
C LEU A 53 -5.39 -4.17 6.05
N ASN A 54 -4.45 -3.24 5.92
CA ASN A 54 -4.75 -1.82 6.10
C ASN A 54 -5.72 -1.31 5.02
N ALA A 55 -5.51 -1.71 3.76
CA ALA A 55 -6.40 -1.33 2.67
C ALA A 55 -7.81 -1.86 2.88
N ALA A 56 -7.93 -3.10 3.37
CA ALA A 56 -9.23 -3.70 3.67
C ALA A 56 -9.96 -2.90 4.75
N LYS A 57 -9.27 -2.46 5.79
CA LYS A 57 -9.87 -1.66 6.86
C LYS A 57 -10.40 -0.33 6.33
N ILE A 58 -9.64 0.33 5.44
CA ILE A 58 -10.07 1.59 4.84
C ILE A 58 -11.34 1.38 4.02
N LYS A 59 -11.35 0.35 3.19
CA LYS A 59 -12.50 0.04 2.32
C LYS A 59 -13.72 -0.36 3.13
N ASP A 60 -13.55 -1.19 4.17
CA ASP A 60 -14.64 -1.69 4.99
C ASP A 60 -15.34 -0.58 5.78
N ASP A 61 -14.58 0.45 6.20
CA ASP A 61 -15.16 1.63 6.84
C ASP A 61 -16.14 2.36 5.91
N GLY A 62 -15.84 2.41 4.63
CA GLY A 62 -16.71 2.98 3.61
C GLY A 62 -16.85 4.49 3.61
N SER A 63 -16.33 5.18 4.63
CA SER A 63 -16.46 6.63 4.74
C SER A 63 -15.32 7.41 4.09
N TRP A 64 -14.24 6.73 3.73
CA TRP A 64 -13.03 7.31 3.14
C TRP A 64 -12.43 8.42 4.01
N GLY A 65 -12.51 8.22 5.33
CA GLY A 65 -11.91 9.11 6.30
C GLY A 65 -12.87 10.12 6.93
N VAL A 66 -14.14 10.12 6.54
CA VAL A 66 -15.12 11.07 7.10
C VAL A 66 -15.38 10.77 8.58
N HIS A 67 -15.57 9.48 8.94
CA HIS A 67 -15.84 9.08 10.31
C HIS A 67 -14.63 9.22 11.23
N ALA A 68 -13.43 8.90 10.72
CA ALA A 68 -12.21 8.91 11.52
C ALA A 68 -11.03 9.32 10.63
N PRO A 69 -10.94 10.62 10.29
CA PRO A 69 -9.95 11.07 9.29
C PRO A 69 -8.50 10.81 9.69
N LYS A 70 -8.15 10.99 10.96
CA LYS A 70 -6.78 10.74 11.42
C LYS A 70 -6.42 9.26 11.35
N PHE A 71 -7.37 8.40 11.70
CA PHE A 71 -7.17 6.94 11.65
C PHE A 71 -7.04 6.45 10.21
N ALA A 72 -7.92 6.94 9.32
CA ALA A 72 -7.86 6.59 7.90
C ALA A 72 -6.54 7.02 7.28
N LYS A 73 -6.07 8.23 7.58
CA LYS A 73 -4.79 8.73 7.10
C LYS A 73 -3.64 7.87 7.60
N GLN A 74 -3.68 7.49 8.87
CA GLN A 74 -2.67 6.60 9.46
C GLN A 74 -2.62 5.26 8.74
N LEU A 75 -3.77 4.65 8.45
CA LEU A 75 -3.83 3.39 7.72
C LEU A 75 -3.24 3.52 6.32
N VAL A 76 -3.55 4.61 5.62
CA VAL A 76 -2.99 4.89 4.28
C VAL A 76 -1.47 5.06 4.37
N ASP A 77 -0.99 5.86 5.31
CA ASP A 77 0.44 6.13 5.46
C ASP A 77 1.22 4.86 5.78
N GLU A 78 0.70 4.03 6.68
CA GLU A 78 1.31 2.74 7.02
C GLU A 78 1.33 1.79 5.82
N ALA A 79 0.21 1.68 5.11
CA ALA A 79 0.13 0.82 3.92
C ALA A 79 1.11 1.29 2.85
N THR A 80 1.24 2.59 2.64
CA THR A 80 2.20 3.17 1.70
C THR A 80 3.63 2.82 2.10
N THR A 81 3.94 2.88 3.40
CA THR A 81 5.26 2.49 3.90
C THR A 81 5.54 1.01 3.59
N TYR A 82 4.58 0.13 3.83
CA TYR A 82 4.75 -1.31 3.55
C TYR A 82 4.96 -1.57 2.06
N THR A 83 4.16 -0.97 1.18
CA THR A 83 4.32 -1.18 -0.27
C THR A 83 5.64 -0.60 -0.76
N THR A 84 6.05 0.55 -0.24
CA THR A 84 7.32 1.16 -0.60
C THR A 84 8.49 0.26 -0.22
N GLN A 85 8.46 -0.32 0.98
CA GLN A 85 9.53 -1.22 1.44
C GLN A 85 9.56 -2.51 0.62
N ALA A 86 8.40 -3.08 0.30
CA ALA A 86 8.32 -4.27 -0.53
C ALA A 86 8.90 -4.00 -1.93
N LEU A 87 8.51 -2.90 -2.55
CA LEU A 87 9.00 -2.51 -3.86
C LEU A 87 10.51 -2.24 -3.84
N ALA A 88 11.03 -1.66 -2.77
CA ALA A 88 12.46 -1.42 -2.63
C ALA A 88 13.26 -2.72 -2.66
N ILE A 89 12.77 -3.76 -1.96
CA ILE A 89 13.42 -5.07 -1.97
C ILE A 89 13.39 -5.68 -3.36
N LEU A 90 12.23 -5.64 -4.02
CA LEU A 90 12.04 -6.20 -5.35
C LEU A 90 12.91 -5.48 -6.39
N ASN A 91 12.92 -4.16 -6.34
CA ASN A 91 13.70 -3.36 -7.29
C ASN A 91 15.21 -3.54 -7.08
N ALA A 92 15.66 -3.66 -5.84
CA ALA A 92 17.07 -3.95 -5.54
C ALA A 92 17.48 -5.31 -6.09
N ALA A 93 16.65 -6.33 -5.93
CA ALA A 93 16.91 -7.67 -6.44
C ALA A 93 16.96 -7.68 -7.98
N ASN A 94 16.04 -6.98 -8.64
CA ASN A 94 16.00 -6.86 -10.09
C ASN A 94 17.23 -6.13 -10.61
N LYS A 95 17.66 -5.08 -9.94
CA LYS A 95 18.82 -4.31 -10.29
C LYS A 95 20.10 -5.16 -10.23
N THR A 96 20.21 -6.00 -9.19
CA THR A 96 21.34 -6.92 -9.03
C THR A 96 21.31 -8.00 -10.12
N ALA A 97 20.13 -8.54 -10.44
CA ALA A 97 19.98 -9.59 -11.43
C ALA A 97 20.36 -9.14 -12.85
N LYS A 98 20.26 -7.85 -13.14
CA LYS A 98 20.60 -7.29 -14.46
C LYS A 98 22.10 -7.12 -14.69
N LYS A 99 22.91 -7.35 -13.66
CA LYS A 99 24.35 -7.37 -13.81
C LYS A 99 24.82 -8.77 -14.18
#